data_52604807e31170de2174519e320865d1
#
_entry.id   52604807e31170de2174519e320865d1
#
_cell.length_a   1.000
_cell.length_b   1.000
_cell.length_c   1.000
_cell.angle_alpha   90.00
_cell.angle_beta   90.00
_cell.angle_gamma   90.00
#
_symmetry.space_group_name_H-M   'P 1'
#
loop_
_entity.id
_entity.type
_entity.pdbx_description
1 polymer ?
#
loop_
_entity_poly.entity_id
_entity_poly.type
_entity_poly.pdbx_seq_one_letter_code
_entity_poly.pdbx_strand_id
1 'polypeptide(L)'
;MHKHFILAVIQIFAIMGLLIAGTGSSLAAKTIQADEMGLSKESVFNTPTPPVYHYGNGQPGTVKVLPRAYLNAPPQVPHDISAFLPITQQNNMCIVCHNQREQWGKKRDQATPTPMPPSHYTDLRKDPKTVTDKLINARYNCNQCHVPQTDAKPLVENTFSSKGKR
;
A
#
# COMPACT_ATOMS: atom_id res chain seq x y z
N MET A 1 -46.12 -54.81 33.70
CA MET A 1 -46.01 -53.87 32.53
C MET A 1 -45.87 -52.44 32.98
N HIS A 2 -46.51 -51.87 33.97
CA HIS A 2 -46.41 -50.44 34.39
C HIS A 2 -45.03 -50.03 34.90
N LYS A 3 -44.28 -50.85 35.61
CA LYS A 3 -42.96 -50.54 36.16
C LYS A 3 -41.90 -50.28 35.06
N HIS A 4 -41.91 -51.02 33.98
CA HIS A 4 -40.96 -50.86 32.87
C HIS A 4 -41.28 -49.62 32.04
N PHE A 5 -42.54 -49.22 31.91
CA PHE A 5 -42.95 -48.01 31.23
C PHE A 5 -42.54 -46.80 32.00
N ILE A 6 -42.66 -46.74 33.30
CA ILE A 6 -42.22 -45.59 34.13
C ILE A 6 -40.69 -45.44 34.08
N LEU A 7 -39.91 -46.52 34.12
CA LEU A 7 -38.48 -46.51 34.03
C LEU A 7 -38.02 -45.99 32.66
N ALA A 8 -38.66 -46.37 31.57
CA ALA A 8 -38.35 -45.90 30.22
C ALA A 8 -38.61 -44.37 30.07
N VAL A 9 -39.72 -43.88 30.64
CA VAL A 9 -40.04 -42.44 30.61
C VAL A 9 -39.02 -41.60 31.39
N ILE A 10 -38.59 -42.07 32.57
CA ILE A 10 -37.57 -41.41 33.39
C ILE A 10 -36.24 -41.38 32.66
N GLN A 11 -35.84 -42.44 31.96
CA GLN A 11 -34.60 -42.46 31.16
C GLN A 11 -34.64 -41.49 29.98
N ILE A 12 -35.78 -41.37 29.30
CA ILE A 12 -35.93 -40.42 28.19
C ILE A 12 -35.81 -38.99 28.69
N PHE A 13 -36.43 -38.66 29.84
CA PHE A 13 -36.30 -37.31 30.42
C PHE A 13 -34.88 -37.00 30.92
N ALA A 14 -34.16 -37.99 31.46
CA ALA A 14 -32.77 -37.82 31.86
C ALA A 14 -31.85 -37.59 30.69
N ILE A 15 -32.03 -38.31 29.57
CA ILE A 15 -31.26 -38.12 28.35
C ILE A 15 -31.58 -36.77 27.69
N MET A 16 -32.84 -36.35 27.67
CA MET A 16 -33.24 -35.06 27.11
C MET A 16 -32.73 -33.89 27.97
N GLY A 17 -32.68 -34.04 29.29
CA GLY A 17 -32.05 -33.04 30.18
C GLY A 17 -30.54 -32.90 29.97
N LEU A 18 -29.83 -33.99 29.67
CA LEU A 18 -28.40 -34.00 29.40
C LEU A 18 -28.06 -33.32 28.05
N LEU A 19 -28.94 -33.45 27.07
CA LEU A 19 -28.77 -32.80 25.75
C LEU A 19 -29.00 -31.29 25.81
N ILE A 20 -29.80 -30.79 26.74
CA ILE A 20 -30.05 -29.35 26.91
C ILE A 20 -28.91 -28.65 27.70
N ALA A 21 -28.25 -29.38 28.62
CA ALA A 21 -27.13 -28.86 29.38
C ALA A 21 -25.85 -28.69 28.55
N GLY A 22 -25.82 -29.28 27.34
CA GLY A 22 -24.69 -29.17 26.39
C GLY A 22 -24.75 -28.00 25.45
N THR A 23 -25.67 -27.04 25.60
CA THR A 23 -25.61 -25.77 24.86
C THR A 23 -24.43 -24.95 25.38
N GLY A 24 -23.27 -25.22 24.77
CA GLY A 24 -22.03 -24.59 25.11
C GLY A 24 -22.18 -23.08 25.16
N SER A 25 -21.74 -22.50 26.24
CA SER A 25 -21.48 -21.06 26.30
C SER A 25 -20.65 -20.70 25.06
N SER A 26 -21.29 -20.10 24.06
CA SER A 26 -20.52 -19.49 22.98
C SER A 26 -19.58 -18.54 23.68
N LEU A 27 -18.29 -18.81 23.66
CA LEU A 27 -17.26 -17.86 24.04
C LEU A 27 -17.42 -16.70 23.05
N ALA A 28 -18.27 -15.74 23.40
CA ALA A 28 -18.34 -14.50 22.65
C ALA A 28 -16.93 -13.94 22.64
N ALA A 29 -16.34 -13.84 21.45
CA ALA A 29 -15.02 -13.25 21.30
C ALA A 29 -15.07 -11.87 21.97
N LYS A 30 -14.06 -11.58 22.80
CA LYS A 30 -13.96 -10.26 23.43
C LYS A 30 -14.03 -9.19 22.35
N THR A 31 -14.95 -8.27 22.49
CA THR A 31 -15.08 -7.13 21.55
C THR A 31 -13.79 -6.32 21.61
N ILE A 32 -13.16 -6.11 20.47
CA ILE A 32 -12.02 -5.21 20.34
C ILE A 32 -12.54 -3.78 20.47
N GLN A 33 -12.00 -3.01 21.40
CA GLN A 33 -12.40 -1.62 21.58
C GLN A 33 -11.79 -0.73 20.49
N ALA A 34 -12.41 0.43 20.23
CA ALA A 34 -11.98 1.31 19.15
C ALA A 34 -10.54 1.82 19.31
N ASP A 35 -10.07 2.01 20.54
CA ASP A 35 -8.70 2.40 20.89
C ASP A 35 -7.68 1.25 20.79
N GLU A 36 -8.15 0.01 20.71
CA GLU A 36 -7.32 -1.16 20.45
C GLU A 36 -7.19 -1.46 18.94
N MET A 37 -8.01 -0.81 18.09
CA MET A 37 -8.05 -1.03 16.64
C MET A 37 -7.07 -0.11 15.91
N GLY A 38 -6.19 -0.69 15.12
CA GLY A 38 -5.28 0.06 14.26
C GLY A 38 -4.16 0.83 14.98
N LEU A 39 -3.61 1.84 14.34
CA LEU A 39 -2.47 2.63 14.82
C LEU A 39 -2.87 3.77 15.75
N SER A 40 -4.09 4.28 15.62
CA SER A 40 -4.64 5.28 16.54
C SER A 40 -5.07 4.62 17.83
N LYS A 41 -4.71 5.22 18.98
CA LYS A 41 -5.15 4.79 20.29
C LYS A 41 -6.33 5.61 20.82
N GLU A 42 -6.91 6.40 19.96
CA GLU A 42 -8.08 7.22 20.22
C GLU A 42 -9.37 6.52 19.73
N SER A 43 -10.49 6.86 20.33
CA SER A 43 -11.80 6.46 19.85
C SER A 43 -12.03 6.97 18.42
N VAL A 44 -12.63 6.16 17.56
CA VAL A 44 -12.99 6.55 16.19
C VAL A 44 -13.94 7.77 16.14
N PHE A 45 -14.65 8.04 17.24
CA PHE A 45 -15.53 9.21 17.39
C PHE A 45 -14.82 10.45 17.89
N ASN A 46 -13.56 10.35 18.31
CA ASN A 46 -12.75 11.45 18.83
C ASN A 46 -11.43 11.53 18.05
N THR A 47 -11.50 11.47 16.74
CA THR A 47 -10.31 11.56 15.90
C THR A 47 -9.84 13.01 15.83
N PRO A 48 -8.60 13.32 16.23
CA PRO A 48 -8.06 14.67 16.11
C PRO A 48 -7.96 15.10 14.64
N THR A 49 -8.07 16.39 14.39
CA THR A 49 -7.82 16.94 13.05
C THR A 49 -6.41 16.57 12.60
N PRO A 50 -6.22 15.94 11.44
CA PRO A 50 -4.90 15.61 10.94
C PRO A 50 -4.02 16.87 10.83
N PRO A 51 -2.72 16.76 11.12
CA PRO A 51 -1.80 17.88 10.91
C PRO A 51 -1.74 18.22 9.41
N VAL A 52 -1.55 19.50 9.11
CA VAL A 52 -1.32 19.94 7.73
C VAL A 52 0.10 19.56 7.34
N TYR A 53 0.24 18.83 6.24
CA TYR A 53 1.53 18.47 5.66
C TYR A 53 1.79 19.26 4.38
N HIS A 54 3.06 19.51 4.09
CA HIS A 54 3.47 20.24 2.92
C HIS A 54 4.27 19.36 1.96
N TYR A 55 4.07 19.58 0.67
CA TYR A 55 4.91 18.98 -0.35
C TYR A 55 6.27 19.67 -0.40
N GLY A 56 7.30 18.89 -0.74
CA GLY A 56 8.65 19.46 -0.90
C GLY A 56 8.72 20.48 -2.02
N ASN A 57 9.40 21.58 -1.77
CA ASN A 57 9.64 22.68 -2.72
C ASN A 57 11.11 22.74 -3.23
N GLY A 58 11.85 21.65 -3.02
CA GLY A 58 13.26 21.57 -3.40
C GLY A 58 13.47 21.48 -4.90
N GLN A 59 14.62 21.98 -5.35
CA GLN A 59 15.01 21.89 -6.75
C GLN A 59 15.39 20.47 -7.15
N PRO A 60 15.22 20.05 -8.43
CA PRO A 60 15.70 18.78 -8.92
C PRO A 60 17.17 18.53 -8.55
N GLY A 61 17.49 17.33 -8.09
CA GLY A 61 18.84 16.93 -7.70
C GLY A 61 19.32 17.37 -6.31
N THR A 62 18.59 18.25 -5.62
CA THR A 62 19.01 18.75 -4.29
C THR A 62 18.36 18.00 -3.11
N VAL A 63 17.23 17.35 -3.35
CA VAL A 63 16.44 16.71 -2.30
C VAL A 63 16.71 15.21 -2.22
N LYS A 64 16.83 14.71 -1.02
CA LYS A 64 17.03 13.26 -0.76
C LYS A 64 15.78 12.47 -1.14
N VAL A 65 15.97 11.42 -1.93
CA VAL A 65 14.92 10.49 -2.29
C VAL A 65 14.62 9.58 -1.09
N LEU A 66 13.36 9.43 -0.73
CA LEU A 66 12.93 8.49 0.30
C LEU A 66 13.09 7.04 -0.19
N PRO A 67 13.42 6.10 0.73
CA PRO A 67 13.51 4.69 0.38
C PRO A 67 12.15 4.13 -0.04
N ARG A 68 12.16 3.18 -0.95
CA ARG A 68 10.95 2.47 -1.35
C ARG A 68 10.39 1.65 -0.19
N ALA A 69 9.08 1.48 -0.13
CA ALA A 69 8.41 0.69 0.90
C ALA A 69 8.25 -0.80 0.54
N TYR A 70 8.35 -1.15 -0.76
CA TYR A 70 8.24 -2.52 -1.25
C TYR A 70 8.97 -2.68 -2.59
N LEU A 71 9.14 -3.92 -3.04
CA LEU A 71 9.77 -4.24 -4.32
C LEU A 71 8.98 -3.61 -5.47
N ASN A 72 9.68 -2.91 -6.35
CA ASN A 72 9.10 -2.19 -7.49
C ASN A 72 8.16 -1.04 -7.14
N ALA A 73 8.10 -0.61 -5.87
CA ALA A 73 7.36 0.60 -5.52
C ALA A 73 7.80 1.77 -6.41
N PRO A 74 6.88 2.55 -6.97
CA PRO A 74 7.23 3.79 -7.64
C PRO A 74 7.95 4.72 -6.65
N PRO A 75 9.15 5.25 -6.98
CA PRO A 75 9.77 6.22 -6.09
C PRO A 75 8.92 7.48 -6.02
N GLN A 76 8.83 8.05 -4.83
CA GLN A 76 8.19 9.36 -4.66
C GLN A 76 9.04 10.45 -5.31
N VAL A 77 8.38 11.51 -5.79
CA VAL A 77 9.06 12.65 -6.42
C VAL A 77 9.64 13.55 -5.33
N PRO A 78 10.99 13.70 -5.27
CA PRO A 78 11.63 14.47 -4.20
C PRO A 78 11.64 15.97 -4.45
N HIS A 79 11.53 16.41 -5.68
CA HIS A 79 11.58 17.83 -6.06
C HIS A 79 10.18 18.41 -6.30
N ASP A 80 10.09 19.72 -6.35
CA ASP A 80 8.86 20.42 -6.71
C ASP A 80 8.42 20.06 -8.14
N ILE A 81 7.13 19.80 -8.29
CA ILE A 81 6.48 19.54 -9.59
C ILE A 81 5.30 20.46 -9.87
N SER A 82 5.06 21.44 -9.04
CA SER A 82 3.89 22.34 -9.15
C SER A 82 3.80 23.02 -10.51
N ALA A 83 4.93 23.46 -11.07
CA ALA A 83 5.02 24.07 -12.39
C ALA A 83 4.87 23.09 -13.56
N PHE A 84 4.90 21.78 -13.30
CA PHE A 84 4.85 20.71 -14.33
C PHE A 84 3.47 20.09 -14.45
N LEU A 85 2.53 20.53 -13.63
CA LEU A 85 1.15 20.06 -13.60
C LEU A 85 0.20 21.10 -14.20
N PRO A 86 -0.92 20.68 -14.80
CA PRO A 86 -1.31 19.29 -15.01
C PRO A 86 -0.57 18.62 -16.17
N ILE A 87 -0.42 17.29 -16.10
CA ILE A 87 0.00 16.49 -17.26
C ILE A 87 -1.19 16.41 -18.21
N THR A 88 -0.99 16.80 -19.46
CA THR A 88 -2.00 16.72 -20.52
C THR A 88 -1.48 15.86 -21.68
N GLN A 89 -2.35 15.55 -22.64
CA GLN A 89 -1.95 14.83 -23.84
C GLN A 89 -0.85 15.56 -24.65
N GLN A 90 -0.85 16.89 -24.61
CA GLN A 90 0.07 17.73 -25.35
C GLN A 90 1.29 18.15 -24.52
N ASN A 91 1.22 18.05 -23.20
CA ASN A 91 2.26 18.53 -22.32
C ASN A 91 2.55 17.55 -21.17
N ASN A 92 3.76 17.04 -21.14
CA ASN A 92 4.28 16.21 -20.05
C ASN A 92 5.76 16.56 -19.80
N MET A 93 5.99 17.52 -18.92
CA MET A 93 7.34 17.99 -18.61
C MET A 93 8.22 16.91 -17.93
N CYS A 94 7.63 15.92 -17.30
CA CYS A 94 8.39 14.82 -16.69
C CYS A 94 9.21 14.04 -17.75
N ILE A 95 8.62 13.84 -18.93
CA ILE A 95 9.28 13.13 -20.04
C ILE A 95 10.50 13.90 -20.55
N VAL A 96 10.43 15.23 -20.59
CA VAL A 96 11.52 16.09 -21.10
C VAL A 96 12.83 15.81 -20.37
N CYS A 97 12.77 15.62 -19.04
CA CYS A 97 13.96 15.37 -18.22
C CYS A 97 14.24 13.87 -18.01
N HIS A 98 13.21 13.03 -17.92
CA HIS A 98 13.37 11.64 -17.50
C HIS A 98 13.41 10.61 -18.66
N ASN A 99 13.12 11.00 -19.90
CA ASN A 99 13.22 10.12 -21.07
C ASN A 99 14.69 10.03 -21.58
N GLN A 100 15.56 9.42 -20.76
CA GLN A 100 16.99 9.31 -21.02
C GLN A 100 17.41 7.84 -21.09
N ARG A 101 16.98 7.13 -22.12
CA ARG A 101 17.26 5.68 -22.29
C ARG A 101 18.76 5.40 -22.43
N GLU A 102 19.51 6.32 -22.99
CA GLU A 102 20.97 6.26 -23.15
C GLU A 102 21.74 6.22 -21.80
N GLN A 103 21.06 6.55 -20.70
CA GLN A 103 21.62 6.48 -19.34
C GLN A 103 21.41 5.12 -18.66
N TRP A 104 20.70 4.20 -19.30
CA TRP A 104 20.52 2.86 -18.71
C TRP A 104 21.84 2.14 -18.50
N GLY A 105 22.03 1.56 -17.31
CA GLY A 105 23.25 0.84 -16.93
C GLY A 105 24.46 1.71 -16.61
N LYS A 106 24.37 3.03 -16.80
CA LYS A 106 25.46 3.93 -16.44
C LYS A 106 25.45 4.30 -14.96
N LYS A 107 26.62 4.64 -14.43
CA LYS A 107 26.74 5.18 -13.08
C LYS A 107 26.01 6.52 -13.04
N ARG A 108 25.09 6.63 -12.09
CA ARG A 108 24.28 7.84 -11.96
C ARG A 108 25.07 8.95 -11.26
N ASP A 109 25.01 10.13 -11.84
CA ASP A 109 25.31 11.39 -11.20
C ASP A 109 24.06 11.97 -10.54
N GLN A 110 24.18 12.61 -9.38
CA GLN A 110 23.06 13.20 -8.66
C GLN A 110 22.43 14.36 -9.45
N ALA A 111 23.21 15.10 -10.24
CA ALA A 111 22.74 16.19 -11.08
C ALA A 111 21.95 15.69 -12.30
N THR A 112 22.13 14.45 -12.72
CA THR A 112 21.44 13.88 -13.88
C THR A 112 20.07 13.36 -13.47
N PRO A 113 18.98 13.72 -14.18
CA PRO A 113 17.65 13.17 -13.93
C PRO A 113 17.67 11.65 -13.96
N THR A 114 16.92 11.03 -13.06
CA THR A 114 16.81 9.56 -13.05
C THR A 114 16.11 9.08 -14.32
N PRO A 115 16.73 8.25 -15.18
CA PRO A 115 16.10 7.76 -16.38
C PRO A 115 14.91 6.85 -16.04
N MET A 116 13.85 6.94 -16.82
CA MET A 116 12.74 5.98 -16.76
C MET A 116 13.26 4.57 -17.08
N PRO A 117 12.97 3.55 -16.25
CA PRO A 117 13.46 2.19 -16.46
C PRO A 117 12.78 1.51 -17.66
N PRO A 118 13.37 0.43 -18.20
CA PRO A 118 12.79 -0.34 -19.32
C PRO A 118 11.32 -0.71 -19.16
N SER A 119 10.85 -0.94 -17.92
CA SER A 119 9.45 -1.26 -17.63
C SER A 119 8.44 -0.16 -18.03
N HIS A 120 8.90 1.07 -18.29
CA HIS A 120 8.06 2.15 -18.81
C HIS A 120 7.91 2.11 -20.32
N TYR A 121 8.74 1.32 -21.00
CA TYR A 121 8.78 1.10 -22.44
C TYR A 121 8.35 -0.33 -22.80
N THR A 122 7.81 -1.07 -21.84
CA THR A 122 7.36 -2.46 -22.01
C THR A 122 5.87 -2.55 -21.73
N ASP A 123 5.10 -3.08 -22.68
CA ASP A 123 3.71 -3.43 -22.41
C ASP A 123 3.66 -4.72 -21.59
N LEU A 124 3.74 -4.58 -20.26
CA LEU A 124 3.77 -5.71 -19.32
C LEU A 124 2.53 -6.61 -19.41
N ARG A 125 1.46 -6.16 -20.07
CA ARG A 125 0.21 -6.90 -20.21
C ARG A 125 0.17 -7.70 -21.50
N LYS A 126 0.60 -7.09 -22.62
CA LYS A 126 0.48 -7.70 -23.96
C LYS A 126 1.76 -8.37 -24.40
N ASP A 127 2.91 -7.74 -24.15
CA ASP A 127 4.22 -8.22 -24.54
C ASP A 127 5.28 -7.87 -23.47
N PRO A 128 5.33 -8.64 -22.38
CA PRO A 128 6.20 -8.34 -21.24
C PRO A 128 7.69 -8.55 -21.52
N LYS A 129 8.06 -9.14 -22.65
CA LYS A 129 9.45 -9.44 -23.02
C LYS A 129 10.09 -8.38 -23.90
N THR A 130 9.29 -7.56 -24.57
CA THR A 130 9.79 -6.57 -25.53
C THR A 130 9.84 -5.18 -24.92
N VAL A 131 11.02 -4.58 -24.95
CA VAL A 131 11.21 -3.15 -24.61
C VAL A 131 11.13 -2.37 -25.91
N THR A 132 10.12 -1.52 -26.04
CA THR A 132 9.91 -0.68 -27.24
C THR A 132 10.78 0.56 -27.19
N ASP A 133 10.84 1.31 -28.29
CA ASP A 133 11.54 2.60 -28.40
C ASP A 133 10.73 3.78 -27.84
N LYS A 134 9.43 3.58 -27.58
CA LYS A 134 8.52 4.63 -27.12
C LYS A 134 7.96 4.31 -25.74
N LEU A 135 7.75 5.34 -24.95
CA LEU A 135 7.01 5.26 -23.69
C LEU A 135 5.61 4.70 -23.97
N ILE A 136 5.20 3.69 -23.23
CA ILE A 136 3.86 3.12 -23.39
C ILE A 136 2.79 4.04 -22.79
N ASN A 137 1.62 4.13 -23.41
CA ASN A 137 0.55 5.02 -22.99
C ASN A 137 0.10 4.80 -21.54
N ALA A 138 0.14 3.55 -21.07
CA ALA A 138 -0.18 3.20 -19.69
C ALA A 138 0.78 3.83 -18.65
N ARG A 139 1.92 4.38 -19.07
CA ARG A 139 2.93 5.04 -18.23
C ARG A 139 3.07 6.54 -18.51
N TYR A 140 2.17 7.09 -19.32
CA TYR A 140 2.24 8.50 -19.72
C TYR A 140 1.88 9.47 -18.60
N ASN A 141 0.87 9.13 -17.79
CA ASN A 141 0.47 9.98 -16.67
C ASN A 141 1.27 9.63 -15.41
N CYS A 142 2.40 10.30 -15.25
CA CYS A 142 3.43 9.98 -14.26
C CYS A 142 2.93 10.10 -12.81
N ASN A 143 2.14 11.15 -12.51
CA ASN A 143 1.69 11.43 -11.14
C ASN A 143 0.59 10.48 -10.63
N GLN A 144 0.05 9.59 -11.46
CA GLN A 144 -0.81 8.50 -10.99
C GLN A 144 -0.05 7.46 -10.15
N CYS A 145 1.26 7.33 -10.37
CA CYS A 145 2.10 6.38 -9.66
C CYS A 145 3.21 7.06 -8.85
N HIS A 146 3.71 8.20 -9.31
CA HIS A 146 4.77 8.96 -8.68
C HIS A 146 4.19 10.15 -7.95
N VAL A 147 3.97 10.01 -6.64
CA VAL A 147 3.44 11.08 -5.79
C VAL A 147 4.58 11.93 -5.23
N PRO A 148 4.38 13.25 -5.01
CA PRO A 148 5.37 14.08 -4.34
C PRO A 148 5.66 13.61 -2.91
N GLN A 149 6.90 13.78 -2.47
CA GLN A 149 7.27 13.62 -1.07
C GLN A 149 6.65 14.73 -0.22
N THR A 150 6.30 14.40 1.02
CA THR A 150 5.81 15.36 2.01
C THR A 150 6.72 15.37 3.24
N ASP A 151 6.53 16.33 4.13
CA ASP A 151 7.18 16.44 5.43
C ASP A 151 6.53 15.52 6.50
N ALA A 152 5.51 14.76 6.13
CA ALA A 152 4.87 13.79 7.01
C ALA A 152 5.88 12.74 7.51
N LYS A 153 5.94 12.56 8.83
CA LYS A 153 6.73 11.48 9.42
C LYS A 153 5.98 10.15 9.27
N PRO A 154 6.67 9.07 8.83
CA PRO A 154 6.06 7.75 8.83
C PRO A 154 5.55 7.34 10.20
N LEU A 155 4.36 6.77 10.29
CA LEU A 155 3.81 6.23 11.54
C LEU A 155 4.55 4.97 12.01
N VAL A 156 5.13 4.24 11.06
CA VAL A 156 5.94 3.05 11.31
C VAL A 156 7.25 3.14 10.56
N GLU A 157 8.30 2.52 11.10
CA GLU A 157 9.60 2.49 10.43
C GLU A 157 9.52 1.67 9.13
N ASN A 158 10.13 2.19 8.06
CA ASN A 158 10.30 1.45 6.82
C ASN A 158 11.54 0.54 6.92
N THR A 159 11.31 -0.74 7.16
CA THR A 159 12.35 -1.77 7.24
C THR A 159 12.67 -2.40 5.89
N PHE A 160 11.99 -2.03 4.81
CA PHE A 160 12.23 -2.58 3.49
C PHE A 160 13.59 -2.13 2.94
N SER A 161 14.38 -3.08 2.46
CA SER A 161 15.62 -2.83 1.74
C SER A 161 15.56 -3.38 0.32
N SER A 162 15.67 -2.50 -0.66
CA SER A 162 15.79 -2.90 -2.07
C SER A 162 17.16 -3.56 -2.41
N LYS A 163 18.11 -3.55 -1.47
CA LYS A 163 19.39 -4.26 -1.56
C LYS A 163 19.28 -5.76 -1.24
N GLY A 164 18.05 -6.27 -1.15
CA GLY A 164 17.80 -7.69 -0.96
C GLY A 164 18.46 -8.52 -2.05
N LYS A 165 19.12 -9.59 -1.63
CA LYS A 165 19.87 -10.57 -2.42
C LYS A 165 19.19 -10.84 -3.77
N ARG A 166 19.87 -10.56 -4.86
CA ARG A 166 19.60 -11.15 -6.18
C ARG A 166 20.11 -12.58 -6.18
#